data_151d703dafadcaaeebb689289f70f3f0
#
_entry.id   151d703dafadcaaeebb689289f70f3f0
#
_cell.length_a   1.000
_cell.length_b   1.000
_cell.length_c   1.000
_cell.angle_alpha   90.00
_cell.angle_beta   90.00
_cell.angle_gamma   90.00
#
_symmetry.space_group_name_H-M   'P 1'
#
loop_
_entity.id
_entity.type
_entity.pdbx_description
1 polymer ?
#
loop_
_entity_poly.entity_id
_entity_poly.type
_entity_poly.pdbx_seq_one_letter_code
_entity_poly.pdbx_strand_id
1 'polypeptide(L)'
;AKVTALVPRGERQLTDRFKVVLVTEHHKSLLAQCIDILTQAECGSTKTAGDPLLHWAYCGAEGVCDPLAHEDAPSQHRLAWFRWMAVYTVYFGVSRKGTYALVDIASNRAVSAAVTCPPRTVSFSKSYEEMGINIRRAGMQMGQEILCNNLRQKTLSQWMAEAEQQCHPLLNRGNYFYVSMFATHPDYQNQGCGSCLLSFLGDVADADGVPSYLETAGLRNVTFYTKKGGYQEALRTPVASFKHEGGAVAMVRPAAQGS
;
A
#
# COMPACT_ATOMS: atom_id res chain seq x y z
N ALA A 1 -30.60 -17.83 7.13
CA ALA A 1 -29.89 -17.21 6.02
C ALA A 1 -29.76 -15.72 6.34
N LYS A 2 -28.65 -15.29 6.94
CA LYS A 2 -28.32 -13.87 7.07
C LYS A 2 -27.85 -13.40 5.70
N VAL A 3 -28.56 -12.46 5.11
CA VAL A 3 -28.15 -11.71 3.93
C VAL A 3 -26.83 -11.06 4.30
N THR A 4 -25.74 -11.55 3.75
CA THR A 4 -24.44 -10.89 3.78
C THR A 4 -24.63 -9.56 3.05
N ALA A 5 -24.75 -8.48 3.81
CA ALA A 5 -24.84 -7.15 3.24
C ALA A 5 -23.54 -6.94 2.44
N LEU A 6 -23.65 -6.99 1.12
CA LEU A 6 -22.60 -6.62 0.19
C LEU A 6 -22.05 -5.28 0.68
N VAL A 7 -20.77 -5.26 1.09
CA VAL A 7 -20.09 -3.99 1.40
C VAL A 7 -20.27 -3.11 0.20
N PRO A 8 -20.85 -1.90 0.34
CA PRO A 8 -21.16 -1.06 -0.81
C PRO A 8 -19.86 -0.78 -1.58
N ARG A 9 -19.81 -1.23 -2.84
CA ARG A 9 -18.69 -1.00 -3.76
C ARG A 9 -18.71 0.43 -4.30
N GLY A 10 -18.93 1.41 -3.42
CA GLY A 10 -19.04 2.79 -3.82
C GLY A 10 -18.48 3.73 -2.74
N GLU A 11 -19.36 4.47 -2.14
CA GLU A 11 -19.07 5.41 -1.07
C GLU A 11 -19.75 4.92 0.22
N ARG A 12 -19.02 4.94 1.35
CA ARG A 12 -19.55 4.57 2.68
C ARG A 12 -19.11 5.57 3.72
N GLN A 13 -20.06 6.21 4.39
CA GLN A 13 -19.78 7.01 5.58
C GLN A 13 -19.39 6.08 6.73
N LEU A 14 -18.24 6.36 7.36
CA LEU A 14 -17.74 5.58 8.51
C LEU A 14 -17.98 6.27 9.83
N THR A 15 -17.86 7.61 9.85
CA THR A 15 -18.07 8.47 11.01
C THR A 15 -18.69 9.79 10.53
N ASP A 16 -19.05 10.69 11.47
CA ASP A 16 -19.52 12.05 11.13
C ASP A 16 -18.45 12.84 10.37
N ARG A 17 -17.17 12.50 10.55
CA ARG A 17 -16.03 13.18 9.91
C ARG A 17 -15.56 12.51 8.62
N PHE A 18 -15.66 11.21 8.51
CA PHE A 18 -14.99 10.46 7.44
C PHE A 18 -15.94 9.57 6.65
N LYS A 19 -15.73 9.56 5.35
CA LYS A 19 -16.27 8.56 4.42
C LYS A 19 -15.15 7.86 3.66
N VAL A 20 -15.38 6.60 3.25
CA VAL A 20 -14.51 5.90 2.31
C VAL A 20 -15.15 5.91 0.94
N VAL A 21 -14.32 6.15 -0.06
CA VAL A 21 -14.71 6.14 -1.48
C VAL A 21 -13.87 5.09 -2.21
N LEU A 22 -14.52 4.18 -2.94
CA LEU A 22 -13.85 3.35 -3.93
C LEU A 22 -13.52 4.24 -5.14
N VAL A 23 -12.22 4.48 -5.33
CA VAL A 23 -11.73 5.38 -6.37
C VAL A 23 -11.78 4.70 -7.73
N THR A 24 -12.33 5.39 -8.71
CA THR A 24 -12.45 4.95 -10.11
C THR A 24 -11.77 5.96 -11.04
N GLU A 25 -11.61 5.62 -12.30
CA GLU A 25 -11.04 6.52 -13.35
C GLU A 25 -11.80 7.86 -13.49
N HIS A 26 -13.07 7.88 -13.09
CA HIS A 26 -13.90 9.10 -13.14
C HIS A 26 -13.62 10.07 -11.98
N HIS A 27 -13.05 9.59 -10.89
CA HIS A 27 -12.69 10.39 -9.72
C HIS A 27 -11.33 11.08 -9.87
N LYS A 28 -11.12 11.86 -10.94
CA LYS A 28 -9.81 12.44 -11.28
C LYS A 28 -9.13 13.18 -10.14
N SER A 29 -9.88 13.97 -9.36
CA SER A 29 -9.35 14.71 -8.22
C SER A 29 -8.90 13.78 -7.09
N LEU A 30 -9.70 12.75 -6.75
CA LEU A 30 -9.33 11.78 -5.72
C LEU A 30 -8.15 10.91 -6.17
N LEU A 31 -8.07 10.54 -7.46
CA LEU A 31 -6.90 9.85 -8.01
C LEU A 31 -5.62 10.63 -7.77
N ALA A 32 -5.62 11.92 -8.13
CA ALA A 32 -4.47 12.79 -7.92
C ALA A 32 -4.11 12.87 -6.42
N GLN A 33 -5.09 13.03 -5.55
CA GLN A 33 -4.87 13.09 -4.10
C GLN A 33 -4.33 11.76 -3.53
N CYS A 34 -4.84 10.60 -3.98
CA CYS A 34 -4.30 9.29 -3.58
C CYS A 34 -2.83 9.14 -3.97
N ILE A 35 -2.48 9.53 -5.20
CA ILE A 35 -1.10 9.52 -5.69
C ILE A 35 -0.22 10.42 -4.82
N ASP A 36 -0.67 11.64 -4.51
CA ASP A 36 0.09 12.58 -3.70
C ASP A 36 0.27 12.08 -2.26
N ILE A 37 -0.76 11.50 -1.64
CA ILE A 37 -0.68 10.89 -0.29
C ILE A 37 0.35 9.77 -0.25
N LEU A 38 0.27 8.82 -1.18
CA LEU A 38 1.21 7.70 -1.25
C LEU A 38 2.63 8.19 -1.53
N THR A 39 2.80 9.12 -2.48
CA THR A 39 4.11 9.70 -2.78
C THR A 39 4.75 10.33 -1.55
N GLN A 40 4.01 11.18 -0.84
CA GLN A 40 4.55 11.92 0.31
C GLN A 40 4.83 11.01 1.52
N ALA A 41 3.94 10.07 1.78
CA ALA A 41 4.09 9.17 2.92
C ALA A 41 5.22 8.16 2.71
N GLU A 42 5.33 7.59 1.51
CA GLU A 42 6.36 6.59 1.21
C GLU A 42 7.74 7.22 0.99
N CYS A 43 7.79 8.38 0.33
CA CYS A 43 9.04 9.13 0.14
C CYS A 43 9.58 9.72 1.44
N GLY A 44 8.70 9.98 2.40
CA GLY A 44 9.03 10.75 3.60
C GLY A 44 9.13 12.26 3.33
N SER A 45 9.29 12.99 4.41
CA SER A 45 9.41 14.45 4.41
C SER A 45 10.27 14.90 5.60
N THR A 46 10.52 16.19 5.73
CA THR A 46 11.15 16.76 6.94
C THR A 46 10.38 16.48 8.23
N LYS A 47 9.10 16.08 8.13
CA LYS A 47 8.23 15.80 9.29
C LYS A 47 8.05 14.30 9.55
N THR A 48 8.22 13.45 8.56
CA THR A 48 7.88 12.02 8.66
C THR A 48 8.90 11.17 7.92
N ALA A 49 9.29 10.05 8.55
CA ALA A 49 10.05 9.01 7.86
C ALA A 49 9.20 8.39 6.74
N GLY A 50 9.82 8.11 5.61
CA GLY A 50 9.23 7.30 4.55
C GLY A 50 9.21 5.82 4.90
N ASP A 51 8.77 4.99 3.95
CA ASP A 51 8.87 3.54 4.09
C ASP A 51 10.32 3.07 3.97
N PRO A 52 10.88 2.42 5.01
CA PRO A 52 12.30 2.06 5.03
C PRO A 52 12.67 1.02 3.96
N LEU A 53 11.75 0.12 3.60
CA LEU A 53 11.99 -0.93 2.61
C LEU A 53 12.03 -0.37 1.19
N LEU A 54 11.09 0.52 0.87
CA LEU A 54 11.05 1.22 -0.40
C LEU A 54 12.24 2.18 -0.57
N HIS A 55 12.63 2.88 0.51
CA HIS A 55 13.84 3.70 0.50
C HIS A 55 15.10 2.87 0.23
N TRP A 56 15.24 1.72 0.89
CA TRP A 56 16.35 0.82 0.63
C TRP A 56 16.37 0.33 -0.83
N ALA A 57 15.21 0.01 -1.40
CA ALA A 57 15.11 -0.41 -2.79
C ALA A 57 15.47 0.73 -3.75
N TYR A 58 15.06 1.96 -3.46
CA TYR A 58 15.42 3.15 -4.23
C TYR A 58 16.92 3.44 -4.19
N CYS A 59 17.52 3.47 -3.00
CA CYS A 59 18.92 3.82 -2.80
C CYS A 59 19.91 2.88 -3.49
N GLY A 60 19.47 1.72 -3.93
CA GLY A 60 20.28 0.82 -4.76
C GLY A 60 20.68 1.41 -6.11
N ALA A 61 19.98 2.46 -6.58
CA ALA A 61 20.31 3.14 -7.84
C ALA A 61 21.39 4.23 -7.67
N GLU A 62 21.48 4.84 -6.48
CA GLU A 62 22.35 6.01 -6.23
C GLU A 62 23.52 5.75 -5.26
N GLY A 63 23.60 4.55 -4.69
CA GLY A 63 24.77 4.12 -3.88
C GLY A 63 24.86 4.64 -2.45
N VAL A 64 24.21 5.74 -2.07
CA VAL A 64 24.27 6.27 -0.70
C VAL A 64 22.97 6.99 -0.35
N CYS A 65 22.09 6.32 0.37
CA CYS A 65 20.98 6.96 1.07
C CYS A 65 20.89 6.33 2.46
N ASP A 66 20.98 7.13 3.49
CA ASP A 66 20.45 6.75 4.78
C ASP A 66 18.92 6.89 4.71
N PRO A 67 18.15 5.79 4.72
CA PRO A 67 16.69 5.87 4.65
C PRO A 67 16.07 6.61 5.84
N LEU A 68 16.86 6.89 6.85
CA LEU A 68 16.45 7.56 8.10
C LEU A 68 16.98 8.99 8.22
N ALA A 69 17.78 9.47 7.27
CA ALA A 69 18.23 10.86 7.28
C ALA A 69 17.04 11.78 6.99
N HIS A 70 16.44 12.30 8.06
CA HIS A 70 15.30 13.21 8.01
C HIS A 70 15.66 14.66 7.72
N GLU A 71 16.95 14.94 7.58
CA GLU A 71 17.45 16.31 7.64
C GLU A 71 17.25 17.09 6.36
N ASP A 72 17.03 16.43 5.23
CA ASP A 72 16.88 17.11 3.95
C ASP A 72 15.53 16.81 3.28
N ALA A 73 14.99 17.82 2.61
CA ALA A 73 13.86 17.62 1.70
C ALA A 73 14.23 16.57 0.65
N PRO A 74 13.31 15.67 0.27
CA PRO A 74 13.60 14.64 -0.71
C PRO A 74 14.09 15.25 -2.02
N SER A 75 15.16 14.71 -2.62
CA SER A 75 15.63 15.14 -3.92
C SER A 75 14.49 15.03 -4.96
N GLN A 76 14.53 15.88 -5.99
CA GLN A 76 13.53 15.82 -7.07
C GLN A 76 13.49 14.45 -7.75
N HIS A 77 14.65 13.81 -7.90
CA HIS A 77 14.76 12.46 -8.47
C HIS A 77 14.09 11.41 -7.57
N ARG A 78 14.33 11.45 -6.26
CA ARG A 78 13.67 10.58 -5.28
C ARG A 78 12.16 10.76 -5.30
N LEU A 79 11.69 12.01 -5.28
CA LEU A 79 10.27 12.32 -5.34
C LEU A 79 9.61 11.83 -6.64
N ALA A 80 10.29 11.97 -7.78
CA ALA A 80 9.82 11.49 -9.07
C ALA A 80 9.68 9.96 -9.10
N TRP A 81 10.63 9.22 -8.50
CA TRP A 81 10.58 7.78 -8.42
C TRP A 81 9.40 7.28 -7.58
N PHE A 82 9.22 7.84 -6.37
CA PHE A 82 8.09 7.48 -5.51
C PHE A 82 6.74 7.86 -6.14
N ARG A 83 6.69 9.02 -6.81
CA ARG A 83 5.49 9.42 -7.55
C ARG A 83 5.16 8.46 -8.68
N TRP A 84 6.17 8.01 -9.42
CA TRP A 84 5.99 7.00 -10.45
C TRP A 84 5.42 5.69 -9.88
N MET A 85 5.98 5.21 -8.78
CA MET A 85 5.46 4.02 -8.08
C MET A 85 4.02 4.21 -7.62
N ALA A 86 3.71 5.36 -7.01
CA ALA A 86 2.36 5.67 -6.56
C ALA A 86 1.36 5.73 -7.73
N VAL A 87 1.73 6.37 -8.85
CA VAL A 87 0.90 6.39 -10.07
C VAL A 87 0.62 4.97 -10.55
N TYR A 88 1.67 4.17 -10.74
CA TYR A 88 1.53 2.80 -11.20
C TYR A 88 0.59 2.00 -10.30
N THR A 89 0.84 2.04 -9.00
CA THR A 89 0.09 1.24 -8.02
C THR A 89 -1.37 1.67 -7.91
N VAL A 90 -1.64 2.98 -7.91
CA VAL A 90 -3.01 3.53 -7.85
C VAL A 90 -3.82 3.10 -9.09
N TYR A 91 -3.28 3.23 -10.30
CA TYR A 91 -4.00 2.82 -11.51
C TYR A 91 -4.15 1.30 -11.60
N PHE A 92 -3.17 0.55 -11.12
CA PHE A 92 -3.28 -0.90 -10.97
C PHE A 92 -4.45 -1.27 -10.04
N GLY A 93 -4.57 -0.64 -8.87
CA GLY A 93 -5.67 -0.87 -7.94
C GLY A 93 -7.02 -0.45 -8.53
N VAL A 94 -7.07 0.69 -9.24
CA VAL A 94 -8.29 1.16 -9.92
C VAL A 94 -8.81 0.14 -10.94
N SER A 95 -7.93 -0.43 -11.74
CA SER A 95 -8.31 -1.45 -12.73
C SER A 95 -8.91 -2.71 -12.11
N ARG A 96 -8.63 -2.96 -10.83
CA ARG A 96 -9.13 -4.09 -10.02
C ARG A 96 -10.21 -3.72 -9.01
N LYS A 97 -10.68 -2.47 -9.02
CA LYS A 97 -11.63 -1.95 -8.02
C LYS A 97 -11.10 -2.10 -6.58
N GLY A 98 -9.82 -1.85 -6.39
CA GLY A 98 -9.10 -1.99 -5.13
C GLY A 98 -8.42 -0.72 -4.62
N THR A 99 -8.67 0.45 -5.22
CA THR A 99 -8.14 1.72 -4.69
C THR A 99 -9.19 2.42 -3.84
N TYR A 100 -8.84 2.70 -2.59
CA TYR A 100 -9.74 3.35 -1.63
C TYR A 100 -9.13 4.64 -1.11
N ALA A 101 -9.97 5.67 -0.97
CA ALA A 101 -9.64 6.92 -0.30
C ALA A 101 -10.50 7.10 0.95
N LEU A 102 -9.89 7.42 2.08
CA LEU A 102 -10.59 8.01 3.22
C LEU A 102 -10.70 9.51 2.99
N VAL A 103 -11.90 10.03 2.95
CA VAL A 103 -12.20 11.43 2.65
C VAL A 103 -12.73 12.11 3.90
N ASP A 104 -12.14 13.22 4.29
CA ASP A 104 -12.68 14.13 5.30
C ASP A 104 -13.89 14.86 4.69
N ILE A 105 -15.06 14.69 5.30
CA ILE A 105 -16.35 15.17 4.75
C ILE A 105 -16.39 16.69 4.68
N ALA A 106 -15.84 17.37 5.69
CA ALA A 106 -15.91 18.83 5.78
C ALA A 106 -15.05 19.50 4.70
N SER A 107 -13.85 18.98 4.44
CA SER A 107 -12.94 19.54 3.43
C SER A 107 -13.11 18.90 2.04
N ASN A 108 -13.83 17.79 1.95
CA ASN A 108 -13.93 16.93 0.77
C ASN A 108 -12.56 16.51 0.19
N ARG A 109 -11.57 16.31 1.06
CA ARG A 109 -10.20 15.92 0.70
C ARG A 109 -9.89 14.51 1.16
N ALA A 110 -9.15 13.76 0.34
CA ALA A 110 -8.57 12.51 0.77
C ALA A 110 -7.51 12.76 1.85
N VAL A 111 -7.57 11.98 2.94
CA VAL A 111 -6.64 12.07 4.07
C VAL A 111 -5.85 10.77 4.28
N SER A 112 -6.34 9.65 3.76
CA SER A 112 -5.62 8.39 3.65
C SER A 112 -5.96 7.68 2.36
N ALA A 113 -5.05 6.89 1.85
CA ALA A 113 -5.22 6.11 0.63
C ALA A 113 -4.73 4.67 0.84
N ALA A 114 -5.42 3.74 0.22
CA ALA A 114 -5.02 2.34 0.17
C ALA A 114 -5.17 1.79 -1.25
N VAL A 115 -4.22 0.98 -1.65
CA VAL A 115 -4.30 0.18 -2.86
C VAL A 115 -4.30 -1.28 -2.45
N THR A 116 -5.30 -2.01 -2.92
CA THR A 116 -5.52 -3.39 -2.57
C THR A 116 -5.74 -4.24 -3.82
N CYS A 117 -5.50 -5.53 -3.70
CA CYS A 117 -5.92 -6.52 -4.68
C CYS A 117 -7.01 -7.38 -4.06
N PRO A 118 -8.25 -7.30 -4.55
CA PRO A 118 -9.32 -8.17 -4.11
C PRO A 118 -8.98 -9.65 -4.36
N PRO A 119 -9.61 -10.59 -3.63
CA PRO A 119 -9.41 -12.02 -3.81
C PRO A 119 -9.58 -12.46 -5.27
N ARG A 120 -8.76 -13.43 -5.70
CA ARG A 120 -8.78 -13.98 -7.06
C ARG A 120 -8.39 -12.98 -8.17
N THR A 121 -7.96 -11.80 -7.83
CA THR A 121 -7.34 -10.89 -8.79
C THR A 121 -5.86 -11.25 -8.91
N VAL A 122 -5.36 -11.20 -10.13
CA VAL A 122 -4.04 -11.71 -10.51
C VAL A 122 -2.92 -11.15 -9.66
N SER A 123 -1.98 -12.02 -9.28
CA SER A 123 -0.75 -11.66 -8.59
C SER A 123 0.10 -10.62 -9.34
N PHE A 124 0.97 -9.93 -8.64
CA PHE A 124 1.91 -8.92 -9.14
C PHE A 124 2.74 -9.37 -10.36
N SER A 125 2.96 -10.68 -10.54
CA SER A 125 3.80 -11.22 -11.60
C SER A 125 3.28 -11.02 -13.05
N LYS A 126 1.97 -10.82 -13.24
CA LYS A 126 1.39 -10.47 -14.54
C LYS A 126 1.33 -8.96 -14.80
N SER A 127 1.89 -8.17 -13.91
CA SER A 127 1.69 -6.73 -13.87
C SER A 127 2.55 -5.93 -14.86
N TYR A 128 3.58 -6.49 -15.47
CA TYR A 128 4.48 -5.71 -16.34
C TYR A 128 3.80 -5.18 -17.61
N GLU A 129 2.93 -5.96 -18.26
CA GLU A 129 2.15 -5.47 -19.40
C GLU A 129 1.15 -4.39 -18.96
N GLU A 130 0.47 -4.62 -17.85
CA GLU A 130 -0.47 -3.67 -17.27
C GLU A 130 0.24 -2.41 -16.76
N MET A 131 1.47 -2.52 -16.29
CA MET A 131 2.31 -1.39 -15.90
C MET A 131 2.49 -0.41 -17.07
N GLY A 132 2.86 -0.90 -18.23
CA GLY A 132 3.02 -0.07 -19.43
C GLY A 132 1.73 0.62 -19.86
N ILE A 133 0.57 -0.04 -19.68
CA ILE A 133 -0.74 0.53 -19.97
C ILE A 133 -1.09 1.63 -18.96
N ASN A 134 -0.89 1.37 -17.68
CA ASN A 134 -1.24 2.30 -16.61
C ASN A 134 -0.36 3.57 -16.63
N ILE A 135 0.92 3.43 -16.93
CA ILE A 135 1.84 4.55 -17.10
C ILE A 135 1.41 5.44 -18.26
N ARG A 136 1.02 4.85 -19.40
CA ARG A 136 0.50 5.62 -20.53
C ARG A 136 -0.82 6.32 -20.21
N ARG A 137 -1.72 5.66 -19.48
CA ARG A 137 -2.98 6.27 -19.01
C ARG A 137 -2.74 7.46 -18.08
N ALA A 138 -1.69 7.40 -17.27
CA ALA A 138 -1.29 8.50 -16.40
C ALA A 138 -0.58 9.64 -17.12
N GLY A 139 -0.33 9.52 -18.44
CA GLY A 139 0.39 10.53 -19.22
C GLY A 139 1.87 10.65 -18.87
N MET A 140 2.42 9.67 -18.16
CA MET A 140 3.84 9.66 -17.78
C MET A 140 4.69 8.99 -18.85
N GLN A 141 5.80 9.63 -19.19
CA GLN A 141 6.86 8.97 -19.97
C GLN A 141 7.75 8.17 -19.01
N MET A 142 7.99 6.91 -19.36
CA MET A 142 8.99 6.11 -18.64
C MET A 142 10.38 6.62 -19.04
N GLY A 143 11.01 7.41 -18.16
CA GLY A 143 12.43 7.70 -18.29
C GLY A 143 13.23 6.39 -18.12
N GLN A 144 14.27 6.20 -18.91
CA GLN A 144 15.16 5.03 -18.78
C GLN A 144 15.73 4.89 -17.36
N GLU A 145 15.90 6.00 -16.67
CA GLU A 145 16.37 6.08 -15.29
C GLU A 145 15.46 5.39 -14.27
N ILE A 146 14.15 5.37 -14.53
CA ILE A 146 13.14 4.71 -13.67
C ILE A 146 13.13 3.20 -13.88
N LEU A 147 13.51 2.77 -15.09
CA LEU A 147 13.66 1.37 -15.46
C LEU A 147 15.01 0.77 -15.06
N CYS A 148 15.84 1.54 -14.37
CA CYS A 148 17.14 1.07 -13.92
C CYS A 148 17.03 -0.31 -13.31
N ASN A 149 17.87 -1.18 -13.83
CA ASN A 149 18.11 -2.58 -13.44
C ASN A 149 18.62 -2.62 -11.99
N ASN A 150 17.80 -2.06 -11.08
CA ASN A 150 18.14 -1.95 -9.69
C ASN A 150 18.09 -3.34 -9.06
N LEU A 151 19.26 -3.85 -8.71
CA LEU A 151 19.42 -5.15 -8.06
C LEU A 151 18.57 -5.25 -6.78
N ARG A 152 18.47 -4.16 -6.02
CA ARG A 152 17.67 -4.14 -4.79
C ARG A 152 16.17 -4.22 -5.07
N GLN A 153 15.67 -3.63 -6.15
CA GLN A 153 14.27 -3.80 -6.55
C GLN A 153 13.96 -5.23 -6.95
N LYS A 154 14.88 -5.89 -7.67
CA LYS A 154 14.76 -7.31 -7.98
C LYS A 154 14.76 -8.16 -6.72
N THR A 155 15.69 -7.87 -5.80
CA THR A 155 15.78 -8.56 -4.50
C THR A 155 14.51 -8.37 -3.67
N LEU A 156 13.95 -7.15 -3.65
CA LEU A 156 12.67 -6.88 -2.98
C LEU A 156 11.53 -7.68 -3.61
N SER A 157 11.41 -7.66 -4.94
CA SER A 157 10.35 -8.38 -5.65
C SER A 157 10.46 -9.89 -5.45
N GLN A 158 11.66 -10.45 -5.41
CA GLN A 158 11.89 -11.85 -5.09
C GLN A 158 11.48 -12.17 -3.66
N TRP A 159 11.92 -11.35 -2.69
CA TRP A 159 11.55 -11.52 -1.30
C TRP A 159 10.04 -11.47 -1.10
N MET A 160 9.33 -10.52 -1.73
CA MET A 160 7.87 -10.43 -1.64
C MET A 160 7.20 -11.69 -2.19
N ALA A 161 7.65 -12.20 -3.35
CA ALA A 161 7.11 -13.42 -3.94
C ALA A 161 7.37 -14.68 -3.07
N GLU A 162 8.56 -14.79 -2.49
CA GLU A 162 8.92 -15.89 -1.59
C GLU A 162 8.14 -15.80 -0.27
N ALA A 163 7.99 -14.61 0.30
CA ALA A 163 7.21 -14.38 1.51
C ALA A 163 5.73 -14.71 1.31
N GLU A 164 5.13 -14.28 0.21
CA GLU A 164 3.77 -14.64 -0.17
C GLU A 164 3.63 -16.17 -0.28
N GLN A 165 4.54 -16.83 -1.00
CA GLN A 165 4.52 -18.28 -1.17
C GLN A 165 4.62 -19.03 0.17
N GLN A 166 5.46 -18.59 1.08
CA GLN A 166 5.59 -19.18 2.42
C GLN A 166 4.32 -18.96 3.27
N CYS A 167 3.62 -17.85 3.06
CA CYS A 167 2.36 -17.57 3.73
C CYS A 167 1.14 -18.29 3.11
N HIS A 168 1.25 -18.95 1.94
CA HIS A 168 0.14 -19.62 1.26
C HIS A 168 -0.73 -20.51 2.16
N PRO A 169 -0.19 -21.29 3.13
CA PRO A 169 -1.04 -22.07 4.06
C PRO A 169 -2.01 -21.22 4.88
N LEU A 170 -1.65 -19.96 5.16
CA LEU A 170 -2.48 -18.99 5.90
C LEU A 170 -3.39 -18.17 4.97
N LEU A 171 -3.13 -18.19 3.66
CA LEU A 171 -3.75 -17.35 2.65
C LEU A 171 -4.77 -18.10 1.76
N ASN A 172 -5.37 -19.17 2.27
CA ASN A 172 -6.35 -19.96 1.50
C ASN A 172 -5.88 -20.30 0.07
N ARG A 173 -4.60 -20.63 -0.08
CA ARG A 173 -3.98 -20.99 -1.36
C ARG A 173 -4.17 -19.94 -2.46
N GLY A 174 -3.97 -18.67 -2.13
CA GLY A 174 -4.06 -17.56 -3.07
C GLY A 174 -5.44 -16.87 -3.13
N ASN A 175 -6.36 -17.26 -2.25
CA ASN A 175 -7.64 -16.57 -2.10
C ASN A 175 -7.60 -15.66 -0.86
N TYR A 176 -7.01 -14.48 -0.99
CA TYR A 176 -6.81 -13.51 0.09
C TYR A 176 -6.98 -12.08 -0.43
N PHE A 177 -7.18 -11.16 0.49
CA PHE A 177 -7.24 -9.72 0.24
C PHE A 177 -5.85 -9.11 0.47
N TYR A 178 -5.21 -8.60 -0.57
CA TYR A 178 -3.86 -8.05 -0.47
C TYR A 178 -3.87 -6.54 -0.33
N VAL A 179 -3.23 -6.01 0.71
CA VAL A 179 -3.00 -4.57 0.90
C VAL A 179 -1.61 -4.24 0.37
N SER A 180 -1.55 -3.73 -0.85
CA SER A 180 -0.31 -3.46 -1.58
C SER A 180 0.37 -2.16 -1.17
N MET A 181 -0.40 -1.08 -0.99
CA MET A 181 0.08 0.19 -0.46
C MET A 181 -0.95 0.79 0.48
N PHE A 182 -0.47 1.43 1.53
CA PHE A 182 -1.34 2.04 2.53
C PHE A 182 -0.65 3.25 3.16
N ALA A 183 -1.27 4.42 3.06
CA ALA A 183 -0.69 5.63 3.61
C ALA A 183 -1.74 6.60 4.16
N THR A 184 -1.29 7.42 5.11
CA THR A 184 -2.02 8.58 5.62
C THR A 184 -1.20 9.84 5.34
N HIS A 185 -1.86 10.86 4.80
CA HIS A 185 -1.23 12.15 4.53
C HIS A 185 -0.50 12.67 5.79
N PRO A 186 0.73 13.17 5.67
CA PRO A 186 1.54 13.58 6.83
C PRO A 186 0.81 14.48 7.82
N ASP A 187 0.04 15.47 7.35
CA ASP A 187 -0.69 16.40 8.21
C ASP A 187 -1.89 15.77 8.95
N TYR A 188 -2.32 14.57 8.56
CA TYR A 188 -3.42 13.83 9.16
C TYR A 188 -2.99 12.58 9.93
N GLN A 189 -1.68 12.35 10.05
CA GLN A 189 -1.15 11.26 10.88
C GLN A 189 -1.48 11.49 12.36
N ASN A 190 -1.52 10.40 13.12
CA ASN A 190 -1.87 10.39 14.56
C ASN A 190 -3.27 10.90 14.91
N GLN A 191 -4.14 11.15 13.92
CA GLN A 191 -5.54 11.56 14.10
C GLN A 191 -6.54 10.40 13.90
N GLY A 192 -6.08 9.15 13.85
CA GLY A 192 -6.92 7.97 13.68
C GLY A 192 -7.32 7.66 12.23
N CYS A 193 -6.95 8.50 11.26
CA CYS A 193 -7.33 8.31 9.85
C CYS A 193 -6.88 6.96 9.30
N GLY A 194 -5.61 6.61 9.50
CA GLY A 194 -5.09 5.30 9.07
C GLY A 194 -5.83 4.13 9.72
N SER A 195 -6.12 4.22 11.03
CA SER A 195 -6.87 3.16 11.73
C SER A 195 -8.30 3.01 11.19
N CYS A 196 -8.95 4.13 10.86
CA CYS A 196 -10.29 4.15 10.29
C CYS A 196 -10.33 3.45 8.92
N LEU A 197 -9.40 3.78 8.02
CA LEU A 197 -9.32 3.13 6.72
C LEU A 197 -8.93 1.65 6.84
N LEU A 198 -7.96 1.31 7.70
CA LEU A 198 -7.52 -0.07 7.90
C LEU A 198 -8.64 -0.96 8.46
N SER A 199 -9.46 -0.46 9.39
CA SER A 199 -10.63 -1.15 9.90
C SER A 199 -11.65 -1.42 8.78
N PHE A 200 -11.92 -0.44 7.92
CA PHE A 200 -12.80 -0.63 6.77
C PHE A 200 -12.28 -1.71 5.80
N LEU A 201 -10.97 -1.74 5.52
CA LEU A 201 -10.37 -2.79 4.68
C LEU A 201 -10.51 -4.18 5.32
N GLY A 202 -10.42 -4.24 6.65
CA GLY A 202 -10.72 -5.45 7.41
C GLY A 202 -12.16 -5.92 7.21
N ASP A 203 -13.14 -5.00 7.31
CA ASP A 203 -14.56 -5.32 7.05
C ASP A 203 -14.78 -5.83 5.62
N VAL A 204 -14.05 -5.29 4.63
CA VAL A 204 -14.12 -5.75 3.23
C VAL A 204 -13.61 -7.18 3.11
N ALA A 205 -12.47 -7.50 3.69
CA ALA A 205 -11.91 -8.85 3.67
C ALA A 205 -12.82 -9.86 4.41
N ASP A 206 -13.40 -9.46 5.54
CA ASP A 206 -14.33 -10.27 6.31
C ASP A 206 -15.64 -10.53 5.55
N ALA A 207 -16.15 -9.55 4.83
CA ALA A 207 -17.35 -9.73 3.99
C ALA A 207 -17.10 -10.72 2.84
N ASP A 208 -15.88 -10.78 2.31
CA ASP A 208 -15.48 -11.78 1.32
C ASP A 208 -15.10 -13.14 1.95
N GLY A 209 -15.03 -13.23 3.29
CA GLY A 209 -14.67 -14.44 4.02
C GLY A 209 -13.23 -14.90 3.79
N VAL A 210 -12.30 -13.95 3.54
CA VAL A 210 -10.92 -14.25 3.19
C VAL A 210 -9.94 -13.62 4.18
N PRO A 211 -8.75 -14.22 4.37
CA PRO A 211 -7.67 -13.58 5.10
C PRO A 211 -7.16 -12.36 4.34
N SER A 212 -6.53 -11.44 5.06
CA SER A 212 -5.87 -10.28 4.49
C SER A 212 -4.36 -10.37 4.68
N TYR A 213 -3.58 -9.92 3.70
CA TYR A 213 -2.13 -10.02 3.63
C TYR A 213 -1.50 -8.68 3.29
N LEU A 214 -0.34 -8.41 3.85
CA LEU A 214 0.52 -7.29 3.49
C LEU A 214 1.98 -7.61 3.83
N GLU A 215 2.91 -6.88 3.21
CA GLU A 215 4.29 -6.77 3.63
C GLU A 215 4.56 -5.36 4.19
N THR A 216 5.48 -5.28 5.15
CA THR A 216 5.88 -4.03 5.76
C THR A 216 7.29 -4.11 6.32
N ALA A 217 7.82 -2.97 6.76
CA ALA A 217 9.10 -2.91 7.46
C ALA A 217 9.04 -1.92 8.63
N GLY A 218 9.92 -2.16 9.59
CA GLY A 218 10.06 -1.32 10.78
C GLY A 218 9.04 -1.61 11.89
N LEU A 219 9.50 -1.50 13.13
CA LEU A 219 8.70 -1.81 14.32
C LEU A 219 7.43 -0.96 14.44
N ARG A 220 7.48 0.30 14.00
CA ARG A 220 6.33 1.21 14.04
C ARG A 220 5.18 0.67 13.19
N ASN A 221 5.46 0.26 11.96
CA ASN A 221 4.46 -0.24 11.03
C ASN A 221 3.90 -1.60 11.50
N VAL A 222 4.77 -2.52 11.91
CA VAL A 222 4.34 -3.81 12.50
C VAL A 222 3.41 -3.58 13.69
N THR A 223 3.78 -2.68 14.60
CA THR A 223 2.94 -2.32 15.76
C THR A 223 1.59 -1.74 15.34
N PHE A 224 1.59 -0.87 14.34
CA PHE A 224 0.35 -0.28 13.81
C PHE A 224 -0.59 -1.36 13.25
N TYR A 225 -0.11 -2.20 12.36
CA TYR A 225 -0.92 -3.25 11.73
C TYR A 225 -1.41 -4.28 12.75
N THR A 226 -0.57 -4.65 13.72
CA THR A 226 -0.99 -5.56 14.79
C THR A 226 -2.07 -4.95 15.67
N LYS A 227 -1.85 -3.74 16.20
CA LYS A 227 -2.77 -3.13 17.18
C LYS A 227 -4.05 -2.59 16.56
N LYS A 228 -4.01 -2.12 15.31
CA LYS A 228 -5.13 -1.43 14.66
C LYS A 228 -5.83 -2.25 13.60
N GLY A 229 -5.12 -3.21 12.98
CA GLY A 229 -5.67 -4.03 11.90
C GLY A 229 -5.90 -5.50 12.26
N GLY A 230 -5.45 -5.94 13.45
CA GLY A 230 -5.53 -7.36 13.83
C GLY A 230 -4.61 -8.27 13.05
N TYR A 231 -3.60 -7.72 12.39
CA TYR A 231 -2.60 -8.50 11.68
C TYR A 231 -1.63 -9.17 12.65
N GLN A 232 -1.17 -10.35 12.27
CA GLN A 232 -0.16 -11.12 12.96
C GLN A 232 1.05 -11.27 12.06
N GLU A 233 2.24 -11.23 12.65
CA GLU A 233 3.47 -11.55 11.93
C GLU A 233 3.43 -13.01 11.50
N ALA A 234 3.46 -13.25 10.20
CA ALA A 234 3.47 -14.60 9.63
C ALA A 234 4.90 -15.03 9.26
N LEU A 235 5.71 -14.08 8.81
CA LEU A 235 7.08 -14.33 8.42
C LEU A 235 7.93 -13.09 8.65
N ARG A 236 9.11 -13.29 9.22
CA ARG A 236 10.17 -12.27 9.28
C ARG A 236 11.43 -12.88 8.72
N THR A 237 11.83 -12.42 7.56
CA THR A 237 13.06 -12.90 6.92
C THR A 237 13.98 -11.73 6.57
N PRO A 238 15.29 -11.92 6.66
CA PRO A 238 16.21 -10.90 6.20
C PRO A 238 16.07 -10.72 4.68
N VAL A 239 15.98 -9.48 4.25
CA VAL A 239 16.20 -9.11 2.85
C VAL A 239 17.68 -8.81 2.69
N ALA A 240 18.33 -9.36 1.68
CA ALA A 240 19.76 -9.19 1.48
C ALA A 240 20.17 -7.72 1.53
N SER A 241 21.14 -7.38 2.40
CA SER A 241 21.64 -6.03 2.68
C SER A 241 20.65 -5.01 3.28
N PHE A 242 19.40 -5.37 3.54
CA PHE A 242 18.45 -4.52 4.26
C PHE A 242 18.66 -4.67 5.78
N LYS A 243 19.17 -3.61 6.42
CA LYS A 243 19.52 -3.60 7.84
C LYS A 243 18.71 -2.59 8.64
N HIS A 244 17.40 -2.61 8.48
CA HIS A 244 16.52 -1.73 9.26
C HIS A 244 16.03 -2.44 10.53
N GLU A 245 15.91 -1.70 11.64
CA GLU A 245 15.34 -2.24 12.88
C GLU A 245 13.93 -2.79 12.63
N GLY A 246 13.69 -4.02 13.08
CA GLY A 246 12.45 -4.75 12.83
C GLY A 246 12.39 -5.51 11.51
N GLY A 247 13.37 -5.32 10.60
CA GLY A 247 13.46 -6.07 9.33
C GLY A 247 12.23 -5.90 8.41
N ALA A 248 12.17 -6.74 7.39
CA ALA A 248 11.01 -6.88 6.51
C ALA A 248 10.11 -8.02 7.01
N VAL A 249 8.81 -7.78 7.03
CA VAL A 249 7.82 -8.65 7.67
C VAL A 249 6.62 -8.85 6.76
N ALA A 250 6.24 -10.11 6.55
CA ALA A 250 4.95 -10.46 5.98
C ALA A 250 3.93 -10.67 7.11
N MET A 251 2.77 -10.07 6.97
CA MET A 251 1.74 -10.09 8.00
C MET A 251 0.41 -10.59 7.43
N VAL A 252 -0.28 -11.40 8.21
CA VAL A 252 -1.58 -11.98 7.86
C VAL A 252 -2.61 -11.59 8.93
N ARG A 253 -3.77 -11.16 8.49
CA ARG A 253 -4.98 -11.05 9.30
C ARG A 253 -5.88 -12.21 8.93
N PRO A 254 -6.22 -13.12 9.86
CA PRO A 254 -7.16 -14.20 9.58
C PRO A 254 -8.51 -13.66 9.13
N ALA A 255 -9.21 -14.41 8.30
CA ALA A 255 -10.62 -14.12 8.03
C ALA A 255 -11.43 -14.21 9.34
N ALA A 256 -12.45 -13.35 9.49
CA ALA A 256 -13.38 -13.50 10.58
C ALA A 256 -14.05 -14.88 10.49
N GLN A 257 -14.01 -15.65 11.59
CA GLN A 257 -14.75 -16.90 11.65
C GLN A 257 -16.23 -16.55 11.58
N GLY A 258 -16.90 -17.08 10.56
CA GLY A 258 -18.34 -16.89 10.40
C GLY A 258 -19.08 -17.33 11.66
N SER A 259 -19.73 -16.39 12.34
CA SER A 259 -20.63 -16.63 13.46
C SER A 259 -21.97 -17.19 12.99
#